data_d10ff434314878d8408f73cf9a11c5b4
#
_entry.id   d10ff434314878d8408f73cf9a11c5b4
#
_cell.length_a   1.000
_cell.length_b   1.000
_cell.length_c   1.000
_cell.angle_alpha   90.00
_cell.angle_beta   90.00
_cell.angle_gamma   90.00
#
_symmetry.space_group_name_H-M   'P 1'
#
loop_
_entity.id
_entity.type
_entity.pdbx_description
1 polymer ?
#
loop_
_entity_poly.entity_id
_entity_poly.type
_entity_poly.pdbx_seq_one_letter_code
_entity_poly.pdbx_strand_id
1 'polypeptide(L)'
;MIFELSQGIDRSILQEVNPHIIFFDRYNNLLSFTYFTDTSVKKNYAYVLGKGEGEKRKRTIYFEGTEPSSLDRYEVYVDAKDISDEEQENGETKPLSEEENAELLKEKGKQNLVPTKTKSESQIAVQSTQFQYGVDYFVGDFVTVEHHRFVIRQNKIQLVGMIESFDRNGRNLTPTFKEE
;
A
#
# COMPACT_ATOMS: atom_id res chain seq x y z
N MET A 1 18.59 18.11 20.59
CA MET A 1 17.53 17.24 20.02
C MET A 1 18.24 16.24 19.13
N ILE A 2 18.19 14.96 19.46
CA ILE A 2 18.80 13.88 18.66
C ILE A 2 17.66 13.35 17.80
N PHE A 3 17.82 13.38 16.47
CA PHE A 3 16.89 12.78 15.53
C PHE A 3 17.43 11.41 15.15
N GLU A 4 16.71 10.36 15.52
CA GLU A 4 17.01 8.98 15.14
C GLU A 4 15.97 8.48 14.16
N LEU A 5 16.42 7.96 13.02
CA LEU A 5 15.61 7.18 12.10
C LEU A 5 15.66 5.73 12.54
N SER A 6 14.57 5.21 13.08
CA SER A 6 14.44 3.80 13.40
C SER A 6 13.57 3.12 12.34
N GLN A 7 14.12 2.08 11.72
CA GLN A 7 13.31 1.12 10.99
C GLN A 7 12.70 0.18 12.02
N GLY A 8 11.36 0.06 12.06
CA GLY A 8 10.68 -0.80 13.00
C GLY A 8 11.10 -2.27 12.91
N ILE A 9 10.88 -3.01 13.97
CA ILE A 9 11.21 -4.43 14.06
C ILE A 9 10.05 -5.25 13.47
N ASP A 10 10.38 -6.25 12.66
CA ASP A 10 9.38 -7.23 12.22
C ASP A 10 9.07 -8.20 13.36
N ARG A 11 7.84 -8.12 13.87
CA ARG A 11 7.27 -8.99 14.92
C ARG A 11 6.04 -9.73 14.39
N SER A 12 5.90 -9.77 13.07
CA SER A 12 4.81 -10.50 12.44
C SER A 12 5.02 -12.01 12.50
N ILE A 13 3.98 -12.77 12.17
CA ILE A 13 4.08 -14.24 12.06
C ILE A 13 4.89 -14.73 10.86
N LEU A 14 5.35 -13.83 9.98
CA LEU A 14 6.09 -14.18 8.77
C LEU A 14 7.60 -14.31 9.00
N GLN A 15 8.09 -14.09 10.23
CA GLN A 15 9.49 -14.20 10.60
C GLN A 15 9.63 -15.10 11.86
N GLU A 16 10.85 -15.58 12.16
CA GLU A 16 11.12 -16.50 13.28
C GLU A 16 12.17 -15.93 14.26
N VAL A 17 12.65 -14.71 14.04
CA VAL A 17 13.78 -14.14 14.80
C VAL A 17 13.30 -13.39 16.04
N ASN A 18 12.21 -12.63 15.91
CA ASN A 18 11.70 -11.79 16.98
C ASN A 18 10.42 -12.37 17.60
N PRO A 19 10.12 -12.07 18.88
CA PRO A 19 8.86 -12.44 19.48
C PRO A 19 7.68 -11.90 18.65
N HIS A 20 6.70 -12.76 18.38
CA HIS A 20 5.54 -12.38 17.58
C HIS A 20 4.59 -11.50 18.39
N ILE A 21 4.08 -10.44 17.77
CA ILE A 21 3.00 -9.61 18.28
C ILE A 21 1.76 -9.84 17.42
N ILE A 22 0.76 -10.47 18.02
CA ILE A 22 -0.48 -10.85 17.37
C ILE A 22 -1.66 -10.23 18.10
N PHE A 23 -2.35 -9.30 17.45
CA PHE A 23 -3.60 -8.75 17.93
C PHE A 23 -4.74 -9.60 17.35
N PHE A 24 -5.45 -10.30 18.25
CA PHE A 24 -6.50 -11.22 17.88
C PHE A 24 -7.66 -11.10 18.88
N ASP A 25 -8.88 -10.98 18.39
CA ASP A 25 -10.06 -10.80 19.21
C ASP A 25 -10.28 -11.96 20.21
N ARG A 26 -9.90 -13.18 19.87
CA ARG A 26 -9.96 -14.34 20.79
C ARG A 26 -8.91 -14.32 21.91
N TYR A 27 -7.88 -13.50 21.78
CA TYR A 27 -6.85 -13.33 22.83
C TYR A 27 -7.22 -12.20 23.79
N ASN A 28 -8.39 -11.57 23.63
CA ASN A 28 -8.84 -10.42 24.43
C ASN A 28 -7.84 -9.24 24.43
N ASN A 29 -7.01 -9.14 23.40
CA ASN A 29 -6.07 -8.04 23.21
C ASN A 29 -6.44 -7.11 22.04
N LEU A 30 -7.59 -7.37 21.41
CA LEU A 30 -8.19 -6.57 20.35
C LEU A 30 -9.64 -6.25 20.74
N LEU A 31 -9.94 -4.99 21.07
CA LEU A 31 -11.28 -4.56 21.50
C LEU A 31 -12.22 -4.34 20.33
N SER A 32 -11.73 -3.70 19.30
CA SER A 32 -12.48 -3.45 18.08
C SER A 32 -11.58 -3.49 16.86
N PHE A 33 -12.17 -3.85 15.74
CA PHE A 33 -11.51 -3.87 14.47
C PHE A 33 -12.46 -3.38 13.38
N THR A 34 -12.04 -2.38 12.64
CA THR A 34 -12.76 -1.86 11.49
C THR A 34 -11.87 -2.00 10.26
N TYR A 35 -12.36 -2.69 9.26
CA TYR A 35 -11.69 -2.86 7.99
C TYR A 35 -12.53 -2.20 6.90
N PHE A 36 -11.90 -1.31 6.15
CA PHE A 36 -12.54 -0.59 5.08
C PHE A 36 -11.72 -0.74 3.80
N THR A 37 -12.40 -1.14 2.73
CA THR A 37 -11.81 -1.24 1.39
C THR A 37 -12.58 -0.34 0.43
N ASP A 38 -11.88 0.60 -0.20
CA ASP A 38 -12.44 1.48 -1.21
C ASP A 38 -11.83 1.16 -2.58
N THR A 39 -12.66 0.66 -3.45
CA THR A 39 -12.31 0.38 -4.85
C THR A 39 -12.82 1.45 -5.82
N SER A 40 -13.49 2.49 -5.36
CA SER A 40 -14.12 3.52 -6.21
C SER A 40 -13.13 4.25 -7.11
N VAL A 41 -11.92 4.45 -6.60
CA VAL A 41 -10.84 5.13 -7.33
C VAL A 41 -9.78 4.18 -7.89
N LYS A 42 -9.95 2.86 -7.70
CA LYS A 42 -9.01 1.85 -8.17
C LYS A 42 -8.80 1.96 -9.68
N LYS A 43 -7.54 1.90 -10.11
CA LYS A 43 -7.14 1.80 -11.51
C LYS A 43 -6.02 0.78 -11.61
N ASN A 44 -6.25 -0.31 -12.33
CA ASN A 44 -5.30 -1.41 -12.49
C ASN A 44 -5.00 -1.76 -13.95
N TYR A 45 -5.57 -1.00 -14.89
CA TYR A 45 -5.36 -1.19 -16.32
C TYR A 45 -5.29 0.17 -17.00
N ALA A 46 -4.17 0.50 -17.61
CA ALA A 46 -3.94 1.78 -18.26
C ALA A 46 -3.85 1.63 -19.78
N TYR A 47 -4.70 2.39 -20.49
CA TYR A 47 -4.53 2.68 -21.92
C TYR A 47 -3.70 3.94 -22.06
N VAL A 48 -2.47 3.80 -22.53
CA VAL A 48 -1.54 4.92 -22.67
C VAL A 48 -1.42 5.30 -24.15
N LEU A 49 -1.65 6.56 -24.42
CA LEU A 49 -1.68 7.11 -25.77
C LEU A 49 -0.64 8.22 -25.90
N GLY A 50 0.41 7.94 -26.62
CA GLY A 50 1.51 8.85 -26.93
C GLY A 50 1.18 9.84 -28.06
N LYS A 51 2.22 10.31 -28.74
CA LYS A 51 2.11 11.22 -29.89
C LYS A 51 1.45 10.57 -31.09
N GLY A 52 0.97 11.40 -32.00
CA GLY A 52 0.29 11.03 -33.24
C GLY A 52 -1.20 11.27 -33.21
N GLU A 53 -1.89 11.01 -34.32
CA GLU A 53 -3.32 11.16 -34.49
C GLU A 53 -3.93 9.92 -35.16
N GLY A 54 -5.17 9.61 -34.79
CA GLY A 54 -5.91 8.49 -35.35
C GLY A 54 -5.17 7.15 -35.22
N GLU A 55 -5.07 6.41 -36.33
CA GLU A 55 -4.42 5.10 -36.37
C GLU A 55 -2.88 5.16 -36.22
N LYS A 56 -2.29 6.32 -36.52
CA LYS A 56 -0.83 6.54 -36.37
C LYS A 56 -0.42 6.91 -34.96
N ARG A 57 -1.38 7.10 -34.06
CA ARG A 57 -1.09 7.43 -32.66
C ARG A 57 -0.43 6.25 -31.98
N LYS A 58 0.73 6.49 -31.38
CA LYS A 58 1.43 5.47 -30.56
C LYS A 58 0.56 5.11 -29.37
N ARG A 59 0.43 3.83 -29.10
CA ARG A 59 -0.38 3.32 -27.99
C ARG A 59 0.25 2.11 -27.34
N THR A 60 0.10 2.03 -26.03
CA THR A 60 0.50 0.86 -25.28
C THR A 60 -0.51 0.60 -24.15
N ILE A 61 -0.41 -0.57 -23.59
CA ILE A 61 -1.24 -1.00 -22.45
C ILE A 61 -0.28 -1.31 -21.31
N TYR A 62 -0.67 -0.91 -20.10
CA TYR A 62 0.07 -1.25 -18.90
C TYR A 62 -0.85 -1.76 -17.80
N PHE A 63 -0.44 -2.83 -17.17
CA PHE A 63 -1.03 -3.40 -15.94
C PHE A 63 0.10 -4.03 -15.13
N GLU A 64 -0.11 -4.23 -13.84
CA GLU A 64 0.87 -4.84 -12.95
C GLU A 64 0.50 -6.31 -12.70
N GLY A 65 1.49 -7.20 -12.82
CA GLY A 65 1.30 -8.65 -12.61
C GLY A 65 0.48 -9.32 -13.70
N THR A 66 -0.60 -10.00 -13.32
CA THR A 66 -1.49 -10.69 -14.26
C THR A 66 -2.52 -9.73 -14.83
N GLU A 67 -2.80 -9.84 -16.14
CA GLU A 67 -3.81 -9.00 -16.80
C GLU A 67 -5.18 -9.16 -16.14
N PRO A 68 -5.76 -8.07 -15.61
CA PRO A 68 -7.08 -8.13 -14.99
C PRO A 68 -8.17 -8.36 -16.04
N SER A 69 -9.16 -9.16 -15.70
CA SER A 69 -10.25 -9.53 -16.60
C SER A 69 -11.63 -9.21 -16.02
N SER A 70 -12.60 -9.04 -16.90
CA SER A 70 -14.02 -8.85 -16.53
C SER A 70 -14.24 -7.76 -15.47
N LEU A 71 -14.89 -8.10 -14.36
CA LEU A 71 -15.28 -7.19 -13.29
C LEU A 71 -14.08 -6.69 -12.43
N ASP A 72 -12.95 -7.35 -12.52
CA ASP A 72 -11.73 -6.93 -11.78
C ASP A 72 -10.90 -5.89 -12.53
N ARG A 73 -11.30 -5.55 -13.75
CA ARG A 73 -10.59 -4.60 -14.61
C ARG A 73 -11.14 -3.18 -14.44
N TYR A 74 -10.30 -2.30 -13.87
CA TYR A 74 -10.59 -0.89 -13.64
C TYR A 74 -9.68 -0.05 -14.52
N GLU A 75 -10.23 0.47 -15.60
CA GLU A 75 -9.48 1.13 -16.66
C GLU A 75 -9.20 2.60 -16.37
N VAL A 76 -8.06 3.09 -16.84
CA VAL A 76 -7.72 4.50 -16.94
C VAL A 76 -7.16 4.82 -18.32
N TYR A 77 -7.60 5.93 -18.87
CA TYR A 77 -7.02 6.52 -20.06
C TYR A 77 -5.92 7.50 -19.68
N VAL A 78 -4.72 7.34 -20.25
CA VAL A 78 -3.57 8.18 -19.98
C VAL A 78 -3.14 8.88 -21.28
N ASP A 79 -3.28 10.20 -21.31
CA ASP A 79 -2.73 11.02 -22.39
C ASP A 79 -1.24 11.29 -22.12
N ALA A 80 -0.37 10.73 -22.95
CA ALA A 80 1.08 10.80 -22.85
C ALA A 80 1.70 11.50 -24.05
N LYS A 81 1.02 12.50 -24.62
CA LYS A 81 1.54 13.31 -25.74
C LYS A 81 2.80 14.11 -25.38
N ASP A 82 3.02 14.31 -24.09
CA ASP A 82 4.21 14.97 -23.51
C ASP A 82 5.48 14.13 -23.65
N ILE A 83 5.37 12.82 -23.85
CA ILE A 83 6.52 11.95 -24.06
C ILE A 83 7.13 12.23 -25.43
N SER A 84 8.42 12.58 -25.45
CA SER A 84 9.15 12.82 -26.69
C SER A 84 9.35 11.52 -27.48
N ASP A 85 9.30 11.62 -28.79
CA ASP A 85 9.71 10.55 -29.71
C ASP A 85 11.21 10.62 -30.04
N GLU A 86 11.90 11.60 -29.47
CA GLU A 86 13.30 11.92 -29.78
C GLU A 86 14.09 12.06 -28.49
N GLU A 87 15.32 11.56 -28.49
CA GLU A 87 16.29 11.74 -27.42
C GLU A 87 17.41 12.67 -27.88
N GLN A 88 17.90 13.52 -26.98
CA GLN A 88 19.09 14.34 -27.22
C GLN A 88 20.32 13.64 -26.67
N GLU A 89 21.15 13.14 -27.56
CA GLU A 89 22.45 12.55 -27.22
C GLU A 89 23.57 13.39 -27.84
N ASN A 90 24.49 13.94 -27.02
CA ASN A 90 25.64 14.76 -27.43
C ASN A 90 25.32 15.98 -28.33
N GLY A 91 24.09 16.53 -28.18
CA GLY A 91 23.62 17.68 -28.99
C GLY A 91 23.03 17.30 -30.34
N GLU A 92 22.92 16.02 -30.64
CA GLU A 92 22.20 15.51 -31.81
C GLU A 92 20.86 14.92 -31.36
N THR A 93 19.80 15.21 -32.11
CA THR A 93 18.48 14.67 -31.88
C THR A 93 18.33 13.36 -32.64
N LYS A 94 18.12 12.25 -31.95
CA LYS A 94 17.89 10.94 -32.55
C LYS A 94 16.46 10.49 -32.26
N PRO A 95 15.74 9.89 -33.23
CA PRO A 95 14.46 9.29 -32.95
C PRO A 95 14.63 8.08 -32.01
N LEU A 96 13.76 7.98 -31.00
CA LEU A 96 13.68 6.82 -30.14
C LEU A 96 13.18 5.60 -30.93
N SER A 97 13.70 4.43 -30.60
CA SER A 97 13.16 3.18 -31.14
C SER A 97 11.71 2.97 -30.67
N GLU A 98 10.98 2.11 -31.37
CA GLU A 98 9.59 1.78 -30.96
C GLU A 98 9.55 1.12 -29.58
N GLU A 99 10.57 0.34 -29.23
CA GLU A 99 10.69 -0.35 -27.94
C GLU A 99 10.95 0.64 -26.80
N GLU A 100 11.90 1.55 -26.95
CA GLU A 100 12.20 2.59 -25.95
C GLU A 100 10.99 3.52 -25.72
N ASN A 101 10.33 3.93 -26.79
CA ASN A 101 9.12 4.74 -26.67
C ASN A 101 7.98 3.98 -25.94
N ALA A 102 7.82 2.67 -26.24
CA ALA A 102 6.83 1.84 -25.57
C ALA A 102 7.12 1.68 -24.07
N GLU A 103 8.40 1.61 -23.67
CA GLU A 103 8.79 1.56 -22.26
C GLU A 103 8.48 2.86 -21.53
N LEU A 104 8.78 4.01 -22.10
CA LEU A 104 8.42 5.31 -21.53
C LEU A 104 6.89 5.46 -21.38
N LEU A 105 6.13 5.02 -22.37
CA LEU A 105 4.68 5.00 -22.28
C LEU A 105 4.18 4.06 -21.17
N LYS A 106 4.79 2.89 -20.97
CA LYS A 106 4.45 1.98 -19.87
C LYS A 106 4.75 2.59 -18.51
N GLU A 107 5.88 3.28 -18.35
CA GLU A 107 6.18 3.98 -17.11
C GLU A 107 5.13 5.06 -16.79
N LYS A 108 4.70 5.82 -17.78
CA LYS A 108 3.62 6.79 -17.62
C LYS A 108 2.31 6.10 -17.23
N GLY A 109 2.02 4.94 -17.81
CA GLY A 109 0.89 4.10 -17.43
C GLY A 109 0.96 3.67 -15.96
N LYS A 110 2.11 3.18 -15.52
CA LYS A 110 2.37 2.77 -14.14
C LYS A 110 2.08 3.89 -13.13
N GLN A 111 2.54 5.10 -13.42
CA GLN A 111 2.32 6.27 -12.56
C GLN A 111 0.83 6.65 -12.39
N ASN A 112 -0.01 6.24 -13.33
CA ASN A 112 -1.44 6.54 -13.32
C ASN A 112 -2.32 5.40 -12.77
N LEU A 113 -1.73 4.27 -12.43
CA LEU A 113 -2.44 3.22 -11.71
C LEU A 113 -2.72 3.66 -10.27
N VAL A 114 -3.90 3.33 -9.79
CA VAL A 114 -4.33 3.64 -8.43
C VAL A 114 -4.69 2.33 -7.74
N PRO A 115 -3.94 1.93 -6.72
CA PRO A 115 -4.25 0.71 -5.98
C PRO A 115 -5.56 0.84 -5.21
N THR A 116 -6.09 -0.28 -4.80
CA THR A 116 -7.22 -0.31 -3.85
C THR A 116 -6.82 0.42 -2.57
N LYS A 117 -7.66 1.33 -2.10
CA LYS A 117 -7.45 1.97 -0.80
C LYS A 117 -8.01 1.08 0.29
N THR A 118 -7.14 0.66 1.16
CA THR A 118 -7.52 -0.13 2.34
C THR A 118 -7.16 0.67 3.59
N LYS A 119 -8.04 0.65 4.56
CA LYS A 119 -7.82 1.25 5.86
C LYS A 119 -8.25 0.28 6.94
N SER A 120 -7.36 0.00 7.87
CA SER A 120 -7.64 -0.80 9.05
C SER A 120 -7.52 0.07 10.29
N GLU A 121 -8.55 0.07 11.10
CA GLU A 121 -8.54 0.70 12.41
C GLU A 121 -8.83 -0.35 13.46
N SER A 122 -8.01 -0.40 14.49
CA SER A 122 -8.19 -1.33 15.59
C SER A 122 -7.96 -0.64 16.92
N GLN A 123 -8.75 -1.00 17.91
CA GLN A 123 -8.57 -0.58 19.29
C GLN A 123 -8.02 -1.75 20.09
N ILE A 124 -6.85 -1.56 20.67
CA ILE A 124 -6.18 -2.58 21.48
C ILE A 124 -6.72 -2.55 22.90
N ALA A 125 -6.85 -3.71 23.52
CA ALA A 125 -7.21 -3.82 24.94
C ALA A 125 -6.06 -3.27 25.82
N VAL A 126 -6.39 -2.36 26.70
CA VAL A 126 -5.43 -1.72 27.62
C VAL A 126 -4.81 -2.70 28.62
N GLN A 127 -5.57 -3.69 29.05
CA GLN A 127 -5.14 -4.70 30.02
C GLN A 127 -4.73 -6.01 29.35
N SER A 128 -4.08 -5.93 28.19
CA SER A 128 -3.48 -7.12 27.61
C SER A 128 -2.35 -7.59 28.53
N THR A 129 -2.51 -8.76 29.10
CA THR A 129 -1.44 -9.43 29.84
C THR A 129 -0.35 -9.99 28.92
N GLN A 130 -0.59 -9.94 27.61
CA GLN A 130 0.30 -10.52 26.61
C GLN A 130 1.31 -9.51 26.07
N PHE A 131 0.89 -8.28 25.75
CA PHE A 131 1.77 -7.28 25.12
C PHE A 131 1.54 -5.90 25.69
N GLN A 132 2.61 -5.19 25.99
CA GLN A 132 2.56 -3.83 26.50
C GLN A 132 3.22 -2.87 25.50
N TYR A 133 2.46 -1.86 25.07
CA TYR A 133 3.00 -0.79 24.22
C TYR A 133 4.09 0.00 24.96
N GLY A 134 5.18 0.25 24.27
CA GLY A 134 6.36 0.91 24.85
C GLY A 134 7.35 -0.05 25.55
N VAL A 135 7.02 -1.36 25.60
CA VAL A 135 7.89 -2.43 26.14
C VAL A 135 8.07 -3.53 25.10
N ASP A 136 6.97 -4.15 24.67
CA ASP A 136 7.01 -5.29 23.77
C ASP A 136 6.97 -4.88 22.30
N TYR A 137 6.31 -3.75 21.98
CA TYR A 137 6.18 -3.22 20.63
C TYR A 137 6.11 -1.70 20.62
N PHE A 138 6.48 -1.10 19.47
CA PHE A 138 6.60 0.34 19.27
C PHE A 138 6.02 0.78 17.93
N VAL A 139 5.79 2.08 17.78
CA VAL A 139 5.49 2.67 16.46
C VAL A 139 6.64 2.40 15.51
N GLY A 140 6.33 1.95 14.30
CA GLY A 140 7.29 1.50 13.30
C GLY A 140 7.35 -0.02 13.15
N ASP A 141 7.01 -0.78 14.21
CA ASP A 141 7.06 -2.24 14.19
C ASP A 141 5.99 -2.85 13.26
N PHE A 142 6.33 -4.00 12.69
CA PHE A 142 5.39 -4.82 11.95
C PHE A 142 4.78 -5.89 12.87
N VAL A 143 3.47 -6.01 12.83
CA VAL A 143 2.69 -6.91 13.67
C VAL A 143 1.70 -7.71 12.85
N THR A 144 1.04 -8.68 13.46
CA THR A 144 -0.09 -9.40 12.86
C THR A 144 -1.39 -8.97 13.52
N VAL A 145 -2.42 -8.71 12.72
CA VAL A 145 -3.78 -8.44 13.20
C VAL A 145 -4.73 -9.46 12.59
N GLU A 146 -5.52 -10.11 13.44
CA GLU A 146 -6.46 -11.13 13.03
C GLU A 146 -7.82 -10.92 13.70
N HIS A 147 -8.90 -11.12 12.95
CA HIS A 147 -10.27 -11.08 13.48
C HIS A 147 -11.05 -12.29 12.99
N HIS A 148 -11.53 -13.14 13.92
CA HIS A 148 -12.11 -14.44 13.59
C HIS A 148 -13.43 -14.35 12.80
N ARG A 149 -14.31 -13.39 13.10
CA ARG A 149 -15.62 -13.26 12.44
C ARG A 149 -15.54 -12.82 10.98
N PHE A 150 -14.56 -11.96 10.68
CA PHE A 150 -14.40 -11.44 9.32
C PHE A 150 -13.45 -12.29 8.47
N VAL A 151 -12.84 -13.33 9.07
CA VAL A 151 -11.81 -14.16 8.41
C VAL A 151 -10.70 -13.28 7.82
N ILE A 152 -10.47 -12.11 8.42
CA ILE A 152 -9.43 -11.18 8.01
C ILE A 152 -8.19 -11.49 8.81
N ARG A 153 -7.11 -11.72 8.10
CA ARG A 153 -5.80 -11.91 8.67
C ARG A 153 -4.79 -11.07 7.92
N GLN A 154 -4.33 -10.02 8.55
CA GLN A 154 -3.24 -9.21 8.08
C GLN A 154 -1.95 -9.74 8.70
N ASN A 155 -1.25 -10.59 7.95
CA ASN A 155 -0.08 -11.30 8.44
C ASN A 155 1.06 -10.37 8.81
N LYS A 156 1.22 -9.26 8.07
CA LYS A 156 2.25 -8.25 8.29
C LYS A 156 1.67 -6.87 8.00
N ILE A 157 1.56 -6.05 9.03
CA ILE A 157 1.03 -4.69 8.94
C ILE A 157 1.89 -3.78 9.82
N GLN A 158 2.24 -2.61 9.32
CA GLN A 158 3.06 -1.68 10.06
C GLN A 158 2.24 -0.80 10.99
N LEU A 159 2.65 -0.71 12.25
CA LEU A 159 2.13 0.24 13.21
C LEU A 159 2.75 1.61 12.95
N VAL A 160 2.00 2.51 12.32
CA VAL A 160 2.49 3.84 11.94
C VAL A 160 2.15 4.95 12.93
N GLY A 161 1.24 4.67 13.85
CA GLY A 161 0.85 5.62 14.89
C GLY A 161 0.15 4.96 16.07
N MET A 162 0.15 5.63 17.22
CA MET A 162 -0.57 5.22 18.41
C MET A 162 -1.22 6.45 19.03
N ILE A 163 -2.53 6.42 19.17
CA ILE A 163 -3.30 7.43 19.92
C ILE A 163 -3.55 6.89 21.31
N GLU A 164 -3.08 7.61 22.30
CA GLU A 164 -3.33 7.31 23.70
C GLU A 164 -4.32 8.31 24.26
N SER A 165 -5.42 7.82 24.81
CA SER A 165 -6.46 8.63 25.43
C SER A 165 -6.80 8.09 26.82
N PHE A 166 -7.22 9.00 27.69
CA PHE A 166 -7.65 8.68 29.05
C PHE A 166 -9.09 9.11 29.23
N ASP A 167 -9.93 8.20 29.63
CA ASP A 167 -11.33 8.46 29.95
C ASP A 167 -11.71 7.92 31.35
N ARG A 168 -13.01 7.91 31.69
CA ARG A 168 -13.49 7.40 32.98
C ARG A 168 -13.23 5.90 33.18
N ASN A 169 -13.01 5.16 32.09
CA ASN A 169 -12.77 3.72 32.10
C ASN A 169 -11.24 3.41 32.12
N GLY A 170 -10.40 4.44 32.05
CA GLY A 170 -8.97 4.32 32.09
C GLY A 170 -8.25 4.73 30.81
N ARG A 171 -7.14 4.12 30.55
CA ARG A 171 -6.27 4.37 29.39
C ARG A 171 -6.77 3.56 28.19
N ASN A 172 -6.96 4.21 27.05
CA ASN A 172 -7.29 3.57 25.78
C ASN A 172 -6.16 3.79 24.76
N LEU A 173 -5.82 2.73 24.02
CA LEU A 173 -4.83 2.74 22.96
C LEU A 173 -5.52 2.45 21.63
N THR A 174 -5.36 3.36 20.68
CA THR A 174 -5.89 3.21 19.31
C THR A 174 -4.73 3.25 18.33
N PRO A 175 -4.29 2.11 17.80
CA PRO A 175 -3.24 2.04 16.82
C PRO A 175 -3.72 2.47 15.45
N THR A 176 -2.81 3.05 14.67
CA THR A 176 -3.00 3.28 13.24
C THR A 176 -2.05 2.39 12.49
N PHE A 177 -2.58 1.60 11.57
CA PHE A 177 -1.80 0.69 10.75
C PHE A 177 -1.73 1.18 9.31
N LYS A 178 -0.65 0.76 8.62
CA LYS A 178 -0.48 0.91 7.18
C LYS A 178 -0.21 -0.47 6.59
N GLU A 179 -0.99 -0.83 5.59
CA GLU A 179 -0.70 -2.00 4.75
C GLU A 179 0.47 -1.69 3.82
N GLU A 180 1.36 -2.69 3.61
CA GLU A 180 2.40 -2.63 2.58
C GLU A 180 1.82 -2.84 1.20
#